data_4827cd7ab6f7af825884b024fa91e516
#
_entry.id   4827cd7ab6f7af825884b024fa91e516
#
_cell.length_a   1.000
_cell.length_b   1.000
_cell.length_c   1.000
_cell.angle_alpha   90.00
_cell.angle_beta   90.00
_cell.angle_gamma   90.00
#
_symmetry.space_group_name_H-M   'P 1'
#
loop_
_entity.id
_entity.type
_entity.pdbx_description
1 polymer ?
#
loop_
_entity_poly.entity_id
_entity_poly.type
_entity_poly.pdbx_seq_one_letter_code
_entity_poly.pdbx_strand_id
1 'polypeptide(L)'
;GLATEHELKALRVIRDLDEQHPMDMVATFMGAHLVPAEYKANRAEYIRLVCEEMMPLVKEQGIAKFCDVFCEADTFTVEESRQVLEAGLKYGLRPKIHADEIEAIGGSQLAGELGAISAEHLIVCPPAGIEAMAKGGVIACLLPATSFNLGAVFAPARDMVNAGVPVAMATDFNPGSCPSLNLQLVMN
;
A
#
# COMPACT_ATOMS: atom_id res chain seq x y z
N GLY A 1 0.56 5.89 -10.98
CA GLY A 1 0.83 7.27 -11.42
C GLY A 1 0.04 8.28 -10.60
N LEU A 2 0.46 9.54 -10.62
CA LEU A 2 -0.18 10.60 -9.82
C LEU A 2 -1.31 11.33 -10.56
N ALA A 3 -1.42 11.13 -11.88
CA ALA A 3 -2.50 11.66 -12.70
C ALA A 3 -3.43 10.51 -13.12
N THR A 4 -4.72 10.83 -13.26
CA THR A 4 -5.77 9.86 -13.62
C THR A 4 -5.41 9.02 -14.85
N GLU A 5 -4.97 9.67 -15.91
CA GLU A 5 -4.59 8.98 -17.16
C GLU A 5 -3.43 8.02 -16.98
N HIS A 6 -2.42 8.41 -16.19
CA HIS A 6 -1.24 7.58 -15.93
C HIS A 6 -1.58 6.34 -15.10
N GLU A 7 -2.45 6.50 -14.10
CA GLU A 7 -2.89 5.38 -13.26
C GLU A 7 -3.72 4.37 -14.07
N LEU A 8 -4.70 4.86 -14.82
CA LEU A 8 -5.50 4.01 -15.70
C LEU A 8 -4.66 3.31 -16.78
N LYS A 9 -3.63 3.99 -17.30
CA LYS A 9 -2.68 3.37 -18.24
C LYS A 9 -1.87 2.26 -17.58
N ALA A 10 -1.36 2.48 -16.35
CA ALA A 10 -0.61 1.46 -15.62
C ALA A 10 -1.45 0.20 -15.40
N LEU A 11 -2.71 0.35 -14.99
CA LEU A 11 -3.63 -0.77 -14.81
C LEU A 11 -3.88 -1.53 -16.12
N ARG A 12 -4.07 -0.84 -17.25
CA ARG A 12 -4.20 -1.51 -18.56
C ARG A 12 -2.96 -2.31 -18.93
N VAL A 13 -1.76 -1.75 -18.70
CA VAL A 13 -0.51 -2.47 -18.97
C VAL A 13 -0.39 -3.74 -18.11
N ILE A 14 -0.79 -3.69 -16.83
CA ILE A 14 -0.80 -4.87 -15.95
C ILE A 14 -1.72 -5.96 -16.52
N ARG A 15 -2.94 -5.61 -16.94
CA ARG A 15 -3.86 -6.55 -17.58
C ARG A 15 -3.28 -7.16 -18.85
N ASP A 16 -2.75 -6.32 -19.73
CA ASP A 16 -2.21 -6.76 -21.03
C ASP A 16 -0.98 -7.68 -20.84
N LEU A 17 -0.20 -7.49 -19.77
CA LEU A 17 0.89 -8.36 -19.39
C LEU A 17 0.38 -9.67 -18.75
N ASP A 18 -0.65 -9.62 -17.92
CA ASP A 18 -1.29 -10.79 -17.31
C ASP A 18 -1.80 -11.77 -18.39
N GLU A 19 -2.39 -11.24 -19.46
CA GLU A 19 -2.85 -12.04 -20.60
C GLU A 19 -1.71 -12.69 -21.42
N GLN A 20 -0.51 -12.12 -21.39
CA GLN A 20 0.62 -12.54 -22.24
C GLN A 20 1.72 -13.29 -21.48
N HIS A 21 1.72 -13.23 -20.16
CA HIS A 21 2.79 -13.77 -19.33
C HIS A 21 2.28 -15.00 -18.54
N PRO A 22 3.10 -16.04 -18.35
CA PRO A 22 2.70 -17.24 -17.58
C PRO A 22 2.54 -17.00 -16.07
N MET A 23 2.91 -15.83 -15.57
CA MET A 23 2.77 -15.44 -14.16
C MET A 23 1.52 -14.57 -13.99
N ASP A 24 0.66 -14.93 -13.04
CA ASP A 24 -0.51 -14.15 -12.70
C ASP A 24 -0.13 -12.77 -12.14
N MET A 25 -0.79 -11.71 -12.64
CA MET A 25 -0.58 -10.34 -12.20
C MET A 25 -1.85 -9.78 -11.57
N VAL A 26 -1.74 -9.33 -10.32
CA VAL A 26 -2.87 -8.75 -9.59
C VAL A 26 -2.68 -7.25 -9.44
N ALA A 27 -3.59 -6.48 -10.02
CA ALA A 27 -3.49 -5.03 -10.08
C ALA A 27 -4.01 -4.36 -8.80
N THR A 28 -3.26 -3.37 -8.32
CA THR A 28 -3.62 -2.47 -7.23
C THR A 28 -3.69 -1.03 -7.75
N PHE A 29 -4.77 -0.32 -7.43
CA PHE A 29 -4.87 1.13 -7.65
C PHE A 29 -4.00 1.86 -6.62
N MET A 30 -3.08 2.69 -7.09
CA MET A 30 -2.05 3.35 -6.28
C MET A 30 -2.01 4.87 -6.48
N GLY A 31 -3.14 5.52 -6.72
CA GLY A 31 -3.23 6.97 -6.90
C GLY A 31 -2.85 7.78 -5.65
N ALA A 32 -2.98 7.19 -4.47
CA ALA A 32 -2.71 7.86 -3.19
C ALA A 32 -1.33 7.51 -2.59
N HIS A 33 -0.26 7.61 -3.38
CA HIS A 33 1.11 7.37 -2.91
C HIS A 33 1.94 8.62 -2.69
N LEU A 34 1.62 9.71 -3.38
CA LEU A 34 2.26 11.02 -3.21
C LEU A 34 1.29 12.10 -3.64
N VAL A 35 1.27 13.22 -2.95
CA VAL A 35 0.54 14.41 -3.40
C VAL A 35 1.39 15.16 -4.41
N PRO A 36 0.92 15.32 -5.68
CA PRO A 36 1.66 16.03 -6.71
C PRO A 36 1.96 17.48 -6.30
N ALA A 37 3.03 18.04 -6.85
CA ALA A 37 3.50 19.37 -6.47
C ALA A 37 2.43 20.45 -6.64
N GLU A 38 1.62 20.37 -7.68
CA GLU A 38 0.52 21.28 -7.99
C GLU A 38 -0.63 21.24 -6.97
N TYR A 39 -0.76 20.15 -6.22
CA TYR A 39 -1.78 19.97 -5.18
C TYR A 39 -1.26 20.17 -3.75
N LYS A 40 0.04 20.42 -3.56
CA LYS A 40 0.62 20.59 -2.20
C LYS A 40 -0.05 21.70 -1.41
N ALA A 41 -0.47 22.79 -2.06
CA ALA A 41 -1.19 23.89 -1.43
C ALA A 41 -2.69 23.59 -1.18
N ASN A 42 -3.24 22.59 -1.84
CA ASN A 42 -4.64 22.17 -1.69
C ASN A 42 -4.77 20.65 -1.75
N ARG A 43 -4.27 19.98 -0.71
CA ARG A 43 -4.27 18.51 -0.60
C ARG A 43 -5.67 17.90 -0.68
N ALA A 44 -6.67 18.59 -0.10
CA ALA A 44 -8.06 18.15 -0.11
C ALA A 44 -8.59 17.96 -1.53
N GLU A 45 -8.18 18.81 -2.47
CA GLU A 45 -8.56 18.67 -3.88
C GLU A 45 -7.94 17.44 -4.53
N TYR A 46 -6.69 17.09 -4.18
CA TYR A 46 -6.10 15.83 -4.68
C TYR A 46 -6.82 14.60 -4.14
N ILE A 47 -7.15 14.60 -2.84
CA ILE A 47 -7.92 13.52 -2.23
C ILE A 47 -9.28 13.39 -2.89
N ARG A 48 -9.96 14.52 -3.15
CA ARG A 48 -11.22 14.53 -3.91
C ARG A 48 -11.03 13.93 -5.31
N LEU A 49 -9.99 14.34 -6.03
CA LEU A 49 -9.65 13.78 -7.35
C LEU A 49 -9.47 12.26 -7.29
N VAL A 50 -8.71 11.76 -6.31
CA VAL A 50 -8.50 10.32 -6.12
C VAL A 50 -9.82 9.59 -5.84
N CYS A 51 -10.63 10.10 -4.90
CA CYS A 51 -11.83 9.43 -4.43
C CYS A 51 -13.02 9.55 -5.38
N GLU A 52 -13.21 10.71 -6.03
CA GLU A 52 -14.43 11.04 -6.78
C GLU A 52 -14.25 10.98 -8.30
N GLU A 53 -13.01 11.02 -8.78
CA GLU A 53 -12.73 10.99 -10.22
C GLU A 53 -11.93 9.74 -10.63
N MET A 54 -10.80 9.45 -9.98
CA MET A 54 -9.98 8.29 -10.34
C MET A 54 -10.69 6.97 -10.02
N MET A 55 -11.19 6.80 -8.80
CA MET A 55 -11.79 5.52 -8.37
C MET A 55 -13.01 5.09 -9.18
N PRO A 56 -13.95 5.97 -9.56
CA PRO A 56 -15.03 5.60 -10.47
C PRO A 56 -14.52 5.04 -11.81
N LEU A 57 -13.50 5.67 -12.40
CA LEU A 57 -12.89 5.23 -13.66
C LEU A 57 -12.12 3.90 -13.50
N VAL A 58 -11.44 3.72 -12.37
CA VAL A 58 -10.79 2.44 -12.02
C VAL A 58 -11.82 1.33 -11.87
N LYS A 59 -12.96 1.62 -11.23
CA LYS A 59 -14.09 0.69 -11.12
C LYS A 59 -14.67 0.34 -12.48
N GLU A 60 -14.90 1.33 -13.34
CA GLU A 60 -15.40 1.12 -14.71
C GLU A 60 -14.44 0.25 -15.52
N GLN A 61 -13.12 0.47 -15.38
CA GLN A 61 -12.08 -0.32 -16.03
C GLN A 61 -12.06 -1.79 -15.55
N GLY A 62 -12.42 -2.06 -14.30
CA GLY A 62 -12.62 -3.40 -13.75
C GLY A 62 -11.35 -4.26 -13.59
N ILE A 63 -10.15 -3.64 -13.64
CA ILE A 63 -8.86 -4.33 -13.61
C ILE A 63 -8.35 -4.45 -12.17
N ALA A 64 -8.31 -3.33 -11.42
CA ALA A 64 -7.80 -3.33 -10.05
C ALA A 64 -8.67 -4.14 -9.09
N LYS A 65 -8.04 -4.89 -8.21
CA LYS A 65 -8.66 -5.64 -7.11
C LYS A 65 -8.53 -4.91 -5.78
N PHE A 66 -7.51 -4.11 -5.65
CA PHE A 66 -7.12 -3.43 -4.42
C PHE A 66 -6.97 -1.93 -4.64
N CYS A 67 -7.14 -1.18 -3.55
CA CYS A 67 -6.78 0.22 -3.41
C CYS A 67 -5.75 0.34 -2.31
N ASP A 68 -4.68 1.08 -2.57
CA ASP A 68 -3.56 1.27 -1.66
C ASP A 68 -3.31 2.75 -1.38
N VAL A 69 -2.85 3.06 -0.17
CA VAL A 69 -2.45 4.41 0.25
C VAL A 69 -1.12 4.38 0.99
N PHE A 70 -0.28 5.37 0.79
CA PHE A 70 0.94 5.56 1.58
C PHE A 70 0.65 6.45 2.79
N CYS A 71 0.36 5.79 3.92
CA CYS A 71 0.07 6.43 5.20
C CYS A 71 1.36 6.72 5.96
N GLU A 72 1.92 7.91 5.77
CA GLU A 72 3.18 8.30 6.37
C GLU A 72 3.19 9.82 6.63
N ALA A 73 4.02 10.31 7.56
CA ALA A 73 4.04 11.69 8.03
C ALA A 73 4.09 12.74 6.91
N ASP A 74 4.93 12.53 5.91
CA ASP A 74 5.13 13.46 4.79
C ASP A 74 4.28 13.14 3.55
N THR A 75 3.42 12.10 3.61
CA THR A 75 2.56 11.68 2.49
C THR A 75 1.09 11.85 2.83
N PHE A 76 0.38 10.81 3.26
CA PHE A 76 -1.04 10.89 3.65
C PHE A 76 -1.20 10.66 5.14
N THR A 77 -1.92 11.55 5.82
CA THR A 77 -2.30 11.36 7.23
C THR A 77 -3.22 10.16 7.40
N VAL A 78 -3.43 9.72 8.65
CA VAL A 78 -4.36 8.63 8.97
C VAL A 78 -5.77 8.94 8.49
N GLU A 79 -6.24 10.19 8.69
CA GLU A 79 -7.57 10.65 8.27
C GLU A 79 -7.72 10.67 6.76
N GLU A 80 -6.73 11.18 6.04
CA GLU A 80 -6.69 11.18 4.58
C GLU A 80 -6.65 9.75 4.02
N SER A 81 -5.84 8.89 4.64
CA SER A 81 -5.74 7.47 4.29
C SER A 81 -7.06 6.74 4.52
N ARG A 82 -7.74 6.98 5.63
CA ARG A 82 -9.08 6.45 5.90
C ARG A 82 -10.07 6.86 4.81
N GLN A 83 -10.11 8.15 4.47
CA GLN A 83 -11.00 8.67 3.44
C GLN A 83 -10.78 7.97 2.09
N VAL A 84 -9.53 7.79 1.68
CA VAL A 84 -9.17 7.09 0.44
C VAL A 84 -9.59 5.63 0.47
N LEU A 85 -9.26 4.89 1.54
CA LEU A 85 -9.55 3.47 1.63
C LEU A 85 -11.05 3.18 1.75
N GLU A 86 -11.79 4.00 2.50
CA GLU A 86 -13.26 3.91 2.58
C GLU A 86 -13.93 4.23 1.24
N ALA A 87 -13.38 5.18 0.47
CA ALA A 87 -13.85 5.42 -0.89
C ALA A 87 -13.58 4.20 -1.78
N GLY A 88 -12.40 3.58 -1.69
CA GLY A 88 -12.07 2.34 -2.39
C GLY A 88 -13.07 1.22 -2.11
N LEU A 89 -13.43 1.01 -0.85
CA LEU A 89 -14.44 0.03 -0.44
C LEU A 89 -15.81 0.27 -1.11
N LYS A 90 -16.26 1.53 -1.24
CA LYS A 90 -17.52 1.87 -1.93
C LYS A 90 -17.53 1.44 -3.39
N TYR A 91 -16.36 1.44 -4.03
CA TYR A 91 -16.18 0.99 -5.42
C TYR A 91 -15.81 -0.50 -5.54
N GLY A 92 -15.76 -1.23 -4.40
CA GLY A 92 -15.46 -2.66 -4.37
C GLY A 92 -13.98 -3.00 -4.48
N LEU A 93 -13.10 -2.04 -4.24
CA LEU A 93 -11.65 -2.24 -4.11
C LEU A 93 -11.34 -2.60 -2.66
N ARG A 94 -10.56 -3.67 -2.46
CA ARG A 94 -10.17 -4.10 -1.12
C ARG A 94 -8.97 -3.26 -0.64
N PRO A 95 -8.95 -2.81 0.63
CA PRO A 95 -7.92 -1.91 1.11
C PRO A 95 -6.58 -2.62 1.33
N LYS A 96 -5.51 -1.93 0.98
CA LYS A 96 -4.12 -2.18 1.34
C LYS A 96 -3.51 -0.88 1.84
N ILE A 97 -2.40 -0.93 2.55
CA ILE A 97 -1.79 0.27 3.11
C ILE A 97 -0.28 0.12 3.27
N HIS A 98 0.50 1.07 2.76
CA HIS A 98 1.88 1.27 3.17
C HIS A 98 1.88 2.06 4.47
N ALA A 99 2.49 1.53 5.52
CA ALA A 99 2.40 2.09 6.85
C ALA A 99 3.66 1.81 7.69
N ASP A 100 3.93 2.73 8.62
CA ASP A 100 4.99 2.59 9.62
C ASP A 100 6.35 2.24 8.97
N GLU A 101 6.62 2.81 7.78
CA GLU A 101 7.89 2.63 7.08
C GLU A 101 8.96 3.53 7.69
N ILE A 102 8.63 4.80 7.95
CA ILE A 102 9.52 5.82 8.46
C ILE A 102 9.10 6.22 9.87
N GLU A 103 7.83 6.57 10.06
CA GLU A 103 7.24 6.98 11.32
C GLU A 103 5.93 6.24 11.63
N ALA A 104 5.74 5.84 12.88
CA ALA A 104 4.52 5.17 13.34
C ALA A 104 3.43 6.21 13.62
N ILE A 105 2.72 6.65 12.60
CA ILE A 105 1.65 7.66 12.74
C ILE A 105 0.25 7.06 12.97
N GLY A 106 0.11 5.72 12.96
CA GLY A 106 -1.16 5.03 13.17
C GLY A 106 -1.69 4.27 11.94
N GLY A 107 -0.86 4.13 10.89
CA GLY A 107 -1.26 3.42 9.67
C GLY A 107 -1.57 1.94 9.88
N SER A 108 -0.77 1.23 10.69
CA SER A 108 -1.02 -0.17 11.03
C SER A 108 -2.29 -0.37 11.87
N GLN A 109 -2.62 0.59 12.76
CA GLN A 109 -3.89 0.57 13.50
C GLN A 109 -5.07 0.75 12.54
N LEU A 110 -4.96 1.71 11.61
CA LEU A 110 -5.97 1.94 10.58
C LEU A 110 -6.18 0.69 9.71
N ALA A 111 -5.10 0.00 9.34
CA ALA A 111 -5.17 -1.27 8.61
C ALA A 111 -6.05 -2.29 9.35
N GLY A 112 -5.81 -2.46 10.66
CA GLY A 112 -6.60 -3.35 11.51
C GLY A 112 -8.07 -2.94 11.62
N GLU A 113 -8.35 -1.67 11.80
CA GLU A 113 -9.71 -1.12 11.92
C GLU A 113 -10.54 -1.32 10.64
N LEU A 114 -9.93 -1.13 9.48
CA LEU A 114 -10.60 -1.29 8.18
C LEU A 114 -10.61 -2.74 7.67
N GLY A 115 -9.94 -3.66 8.36
CA GLY A 115 -9.76 -5.03 7.88
C GLY A 115 -9.05 -5.06 6.52
N ALA A 116 -7.96 -4.29 6.40
CA ALA A 116 -7.16 -4.27 5.19
C ALA A 116 -6.64 -5.67 4.87
N ILE A 117 -6.47 -5.98 3.59
CA ILE A 117 -5.93 -7.28 3.17
C ILE A 117 -4.50 -7.43 3.60
N SER A 118 -3.71 -6.37 3.43
CA SER A 118 -2.33 -6.33 3.90
C SER A 118 -1.93 -4.91 4.30
N ALA A 119 -0.89 -4.86 5.13
CA ALA A 119 -0.14 -3.64 5.42
C ALA A 119 1.33 -3.91 5.05
N GLU A 120 1.92 -2.99 4.33
CA GLU A 120 3.25 -3.09 3.74
C GLU A 120 4.28 -2.32 4.55
N HIS A 121 5.55 -2.75 4.51
CA HIS A 121 6.74 -2.27 5.23
C HIS A 121 6.73 -2.56 6.72
N LEU A 122 5.98 -1.81 7.53
CA LEU A 122 5.84 -2.03 8.98
C LEU A 122 7.17 -2.01 9.76
N ILE A 123 8.16 -1.26 9.27
CA ILE A 123 9.53 -1.23 9.79
C ILE A 123 9.53 -0.76 11.24
N VAL A 124 8.75 0.28 11.55
CA VAL A 124 8.64 0.86 12.91
C VAL A 124 7.27 0.59 13.55
N CYS A 125 6.61 -0.49 13.13
CA CYS A 125 5.26 -0.84 13.61
C CYS A 125 5.24 -1.01 15.14
N PRO A 126 4.39 -0.25 15.85
CA PRO A 126 4.30 -0.34 17.32
C PRO A 126 3.47 -1.56 17.76
N PRO A 127 3.60 -2.00 19.03
CA PRO A 127 2.80 -3.11 19.58
C PRO A 127 1.29 -2.93 19.38
N ALA A 128 0.77 -1.71 19.50
CA ALA A 128 -0.65 -1.40 19.27
C ALA A 128 -1.06 -1.65 17.81
N GLY A 129 -0.17 -1.38 16.83
CA GLY A 129 -0.38 -1.68 15.43
C GLY A 129 -0.43 -3.19 15.17
N ILE A 130 0.50 -3.94 15.76
CA ILE A 130 0.53 -5.41 15.68
C ILE A 130 -0.78 -5.99 16.24
N GLU A 131 -1.23 -5.52 17.41
CA GLU A 131 -2.48 -5.95 18.01
C GLU A 131 -3.71 -5.66 17.13
N ALA A 132 -3.77 -4.46 16.56
CA ALA A 132 -4.85 -4.06 15.67
C ALA A 132 -4.89 -4.93 14.40
N MET A 133 -3.74 -5.18 13.77
CA MET A 133 -3.63 -6.05 12.59
C MET A 133 -4.02 -7.49 12.92
N ALA A 134 -3.60 -8.04 14.07
CA ALA A 134 -4.00 -9.38 14.51
C ALA A 134 -5.53 -9.49 14.63
N LYS A 135 -6.17 -8.51 15.27
CA LYS A 135 -7.64 -8.45 15.41
C LYS A 135 -8.36 -8.28 14.06
N GLY A 136 -7.80 -7.46 13.17
CA GLY A 136 -8.36 -7.18 11.85
C GLY A 136 -8.12 -8.29 10.82
N GLY A 137 -7.29 -9.30 11.13
CA GLY A 137 -6.92 -10.36 10.18
C GLY A 137 -6.05 -9.87 9.03
N VAL A 138 -5.28 -8.81 9.25
CA VAL A 138 -4.42 -8.17 8.25
C VAL A 138 -3.15 -8.99 8.03
N ILE A 139 -2.71 -9.14 6.79
CA ILE A 139 -1.42 -9.76 6.46
C ILE A 139 -0.33 -8.69 6.55
N ALA A 140 0.71 -8.93 7.34
CA ALA A 140 1.92 -8.10 7.32
C ALA A 140 2.78 -8.48 6.12
N CYS A 141 2.88 -7.62 5.12
CA CYS A 141 3.75 -7.81 3.96
C CYS A 141 5.07 -7.10 4.19
N LEU A 142 6.10 -7.86 4.60
CA LEU A 142 7.40 -7.32 4.94
C LEU A 142 8.30 -7.22 3.71
N LEU A 143 9.11 -6.18 3.67
CA LEU A 143 9.93 -5.78 2.53
C LEU A 143 11.42 -5.64 2.97
N PRO A 144 12.06 -6.72 3.45
CA PRO A 144 13.37 -6.63 4.09
C PRO A 144 14.48 -6.15 3.15
N ALA A 145 14.36 -6.35 1.82
CA ALA A 145 15.33 -5.82 0.88
C ALA A 145 15.29 -4.29 0.81
N THR A 146 14.13 -3.67 1.02
CA THR A 146 13.99 -2.21 1.16
C THR A 146 14.73 -1.71 2.39
N SER A 147 14.49 -2.32 3.56
CA SER A 147 15.22 -1.99 4.79
C SER A 147 16.73 -2.14 4.61
N PHE A 148 17.18 -3.23 3.99
CA PHE A 148 18.60 -3.48 3.72
C PHE A 148 19.20 -2.39 2.83
N ASN A 149 18.54 -2.07 1.71
CA ASN A 149 19.06 -1.10 0.73
C ASN A 149 19.10 0.32 1.29
N LEU A 150 18.14 0.68 2.15
CA LEU A 150 18.09 1.99 2.81
C LEU A 150 18.97 2.07 4.07
N GLY A 151 19.56 0.97 4.53
CA GLY A 151 20.28 0.91 5.80
C GLY A 151 19.39 1.12 7.02
N ALA A 152 18.10 0.82 6.90
CA ALA A 152 17.11 0.94 7.96
C ALA A 152 17.10 -0.32 8.85
N VAL A 153 16.37 -0.23 9.98
CA VAL A 153 16.08 -1.41 10.81
C VAL A 153 15.10 -2.33 10.08
N PHE A 154 14.99 -3.58 10.53
CA PHE A 154 14.01 -4.51 9.99
C PHE A 154 12.71 -4.46 10.81
N ALA A 155 11.59 -4.72 10.14
CA ALA A 155 10.28 -4.82 10.78
C ALA A 155 10.27 -5.89 11.90
N PRO A 156 9.46 -5.71 12.98
CA PRO A 156 9.39 -6.63 14.11
C PRO A 156 8.62 -7.93 13.78
N ALA A 157 9.10 -8.66 12.76
CA ALA A 157 8.45 -9.86 12.22
C ALA A 157 8.16 -10.92 13.27
N ARG A 158 9.07 -11.12 14.23
CA ARG A 158 8.91 -12.11 15.31
C ARG A 158 7.72 -11.76 16.20
N ASP A 159 7.56 -10.48 16.55
CA ASP A 159 6.47 -10.03 17.40
C ASP A 159 5.12 -10.16 16.66
N MET A 160 5.09 -9.86 15.35
CA MET A 160 3.91 -10.06 14.51
C MET A 160 3.49 -11.54 14.48
N VAL A 161 4.44 -12.46 14.22
CA VAL A 161 4.17 -13.91 14.23
C VAL A 161 3.67 -14.38 15.60
N ASN A 162 4.31 -13.93 16.69
CA ASN A 162 3.91 -14.28 18.05
C ASN A 162 2.51 -13.77 18.41
N ALA A 163 2.10 -12.63 17.84
CA ALA A 163 0.75 -12.07 17.99
C ALA A 163 -0.29 -12.72 17.07
N GLY A 164 0.11 -13.68 16.22
CA GLY A 164 -0.79 -14.36 15.28
C GLY A 164 -1.07 -13.58 13.99
N VAL A 165 -0.31 -12.54 13.68
CA VAL A 165 -0.41 -11.82 12.39
C VAL A 165 0.23 -12.70 11.30
N PRO A 166 -0.48 -13.04 10.23
CA PRO A 166 0.12 -13.70 9.08
C PRO A 166 1.18 -12.82 8.43
N VAL A 167 2.32 -13.38 8.08
CA VAL A 167 3.44 -12.65 7.47
C VAL A 167 3.66 -13.14 6.04
N ALA A 168 3.78 -12.21 5.11
CA ALA A 168 4.23 -12.41 3.74
C ALA A 168 5.49 -11.58 3.48
N MET A 169 6.22 -11.91 2.42
CA MET A 169 7.39 -11.14 1.98
C MET A 169 7.30 -10.85 0.49
N ALA A 170 7.79 -9.68 0.10
CA ALA A 170 7.89 -9.26 -1.29
C ALA A 170 9.19 -8.47 -1.54
N THR A 171 9.50 -8.22 -2.81
CA THR A 171 10.72 -7.50 -3.18
C THR A 171 10.58 -5.99 -3.05
N ASP A 172 9.35 -5.48 -3.19
CA ASP A 172 9.13 -4.03 -3.35
C ASP A 172 9.99 -3.43 -4.48
N PHE A 173 10.01 -4.11 -5.63
CA PHE A 173 10.85 -3.66 -6.75
C PHE A 173 10.46 -2.27 -7.22
N ASN A 174 11.33 -1.32 -6.95
CA ASN A 174 11.21 0.06 -7.42
C ASN A 174 12.59 0.72 -7.51
N PRO A 175 12.75 1.78 -8.33
CA PRO A 175 14.05 2.41 -8.52
C PRO A 175 14.54 3.24 -7.33
N GLY A 176 13.67 3.55 -6.36
CA GLY A 176 13.99 4.42 -5.22
C GLY A 176 14.56 3.68 -4.02
N SER A 177 13.88 2.63 -3.58
CA SER A 177 14.18 1.94 -2.32
C SER A 177 14.64 0.49 -2.50
N CYS A 178 14.26 -0.21 -3.58
CA CYS A 178 14.68 -1.60 -3.80
C CYS A 178 14.84 -1.95 -5.29
N PRO A 179 16.01 -1.75 -5.89
CA PRO A 179 16.25 -2.04 -7.31
C PRO A 179 16.56 -3.53 -7.58
N SER A 180 15.95 -4.45 -6.82
CA SER A 180 16.18 -5.89 -6.94
C SER A 180 14.88 -6.68 -7.08
N LEU A 181 14.84 -7.59 -8.07
CA LEU A 181 13.76 -8.59 -8.25
C LEU A 181 14.08 -9.93 -7.56
N ASN A 182 15.20 -10.04 -6.86
CA ASN A 182 15.67 -11.28 -6.29
C ASN A 182 14.96 -11.61 -4.98
N LEU A 183 13.87 -12.38 -5.07
CA LEU A 183 13.12 -12.81 -3.89
C LEU A 183 13.96 -13.71 -2.94
N GLN A 184 14.95 -14.44 -3.45
CA GLN A 184 15.86 -15.23 -2.60
C GLN A 184 16.73 -14.33 -1.71
N LEU A 185 17.13 -13.15 -2.22
CA LEU A 185 17.81 -12.13 -1.40
C LEU A 185 16.91 -11.60 -0.29
N VAL A 186 15.61 -11.45 -0.59
CA VAL A 186 14.61 -10.99 0.40
C VAL A 186 14.42 -11.97 1.54
N MET A 187 14.58 -13.27 1.27
CA MET A 187 14.37 -14.35 2.24
C MET A 187 15.60 -14.67 3.11
N ASN A 188 16.77 -14.15 2.78
CA ASN A 188 18.02 -14.37 3.50
C ASN A 188 18.35 -13.23 4.47
#